data_689de25162ec7ee7a056e1f5721af398
#
_entry.id   689de25162ec7ee7a056e1f5721af398
#
_cell.length_a   1.000
_cell.length_b   1.000
_cell.length_c   1.000
_cell.angle_alpha   90.00
_cell.angle_beta   90.00
_cell.angle_gamma   90.00
#
_symmetry.space_group_name_H-M   'P 1'
#
loop_
_entity.id
_entity.type
_entity.pdbx_description
1 polymer ?
#
loop_
_entity_poly.entity_id
_entity_poly.type
_entity_poly.pdbx_seq_one_letter_code
_entity_poly.pdbx_strand_id
1 'polypeptide(L)'
;ADSSSGIGAQAGYEYSTRRLQLIGYGEHYDRNFEMQTAFINRVGITSGWGFAELNFYPDKARYGWVRRISPFSFTQGGRDRSAGGNELLQVTGLRLRLTRQGFLRFDRFDGYETWAGQRFERGNWRTQGSIQLYRWLSLDGQLMTGKAVFYDPDAPFAGRIRDSRIGVTLQPSGRFSESLSYRRVEFDRASTRAREYDLDIFYSRTTYQFSRQFFVRGIVQFDSSRHRVLTDFLTSYELRPGTVVYAGYGSLVEQRDLLNGDWVVGSGRYETSQRGLFFKASYLHRF
;
A
#
# COMPACT_ATOMS: atom_id res chain seq x y z
N ALA A 1 -22.27 -16.22 -35.83
CA ALA A 1 -21.27 -15.79 -34.84
C ALA A 1 -20.36 -14.78 -35.51
N ASP A 2 -20.56 -13.50 -35.26
CA ASP A 2 -19.65 -12.46 -35.76
C ASP A 2 -18.31 -12.67 -35.02
N SER A 3 -17.29 -13.06 -35.77
CA SER A 3 -15.93 -13.11 -35.28
C SER A 3 -15.42 -11.69 -35.16
N SER A 4 -15.62 -11.08 -33.99
CA SER A 4 -14.98 -9.81 -33.67
C SER A 4 -13.49 -10.04 -33.49
N SER A 5 -12.67 -9.60 -34.44
CA SER A 5 -11.21 -9.61 -34.29
C SER A 5 -10.73 -8.28 -33.78
N GLY A 6 -9.88 -8.29 -32.75
CA GLY A 6 -9.25 -7.11 -32.23
C GLY A 6 -7.73 -7.26 -32.24
N ILE A 7 -7.00 -6.14 -32.31
CA ILE A 7 -5.54 -6.09 -32.26
C ILE A 7 -5.11 -5.80 -30.80
N GLY A 8 -4.14 -6.57 -30.31
CA GLY A 8 -3.39 -6.29 -29.08
C GLY A 8 -1.91 -6.15 -29.41
N ALA A 9 -1.27 -5.10 -28.91
CA ALA A 9 0.15 -4.86 -29.09
C ALA A 9 0.76 -4.31 -27.80
N GLN A 10 1.99 -4.75 -27.49
CA GLN A 10 2.78 -4.27 -26.38
C GLN A 10 4.22 -4.05 -26.83
N ALA A 11 4.86 -3.03 -26.30
CA ALA A 11 6.28 -2.80 -26.49
C ALA A 11 6.90 -2.26 -25.18
N GLY A 12 8.09 -2.74 -24.88
CA GLY A 12 8.85 -2.30 -23.72
C GLY A 12 10.31 -2.08 -24.08
N TYR A 13 10.94 -1.11 -23.41
CA TYR A 13 12.35 -0.82 -23.51
C TYR A 13 12.94 -0.59 -22.13
N GLU A 14 14.07 -1.19 -21.86
CA GLU A 14 14.83 -0.97 -20.63
C GLU A 14 16.30 -0.73 -20.97
N TYR A 15 16.83 0.35 -20.41
CA TYR A 15 18.25 0.65 -20.41
C TYR A 15 18.70 0.96 -18.98
N SER A 16 19.64 0.18 -18.48
CA SER A 16 20.10 0.30 -17.09
C SER A 16 21.62 0.29 -17.01
N THR A 17 22.14 1.32 -16.38
CA THR A 17 23.56 1.45 -16.03
C THR A 17 23.71 1.82 -14.57
N ARG A 18 24.92 1.90 -14.05
CA ARG A 18 25.16 2.37 -12.68
C ARG A 18 24.59 3.77 -12.42
N ARG A 19 24.60 4.67 -13.43
CA ARG A 19 24.25 6.09 -13.28
C ARG A 19 22.90 6.47 -13.87
N LEU A 20 22.40 5.70 -14.82
CA LEU A 20 21.17 6.03 -15.53
C LEU A 20 20.31 4.78 -15.67
N GLN A 21 19.02 4.91 -15.33
CA GLN A 21 17.98 3.93 -15.63
C GLN A 21 16.89 4.60 -16.45
N LEU A 22 16.53 4.00 -17.59
CA LEU A 22 15.43 4.39 -18.45
C LEU A 22 14.56 3.16 -18.69
N ILE A 23 13.27 3.27 -18.44
CA ILE A 23 12.31 2.21 -18.73
C ILE A 23 11.13 2.85 -19.43
N GLY A 24 10.65 2.24 -20.50
CA GLY A 24 9.46 2.66 -21.21
C GLY A 24 8.62 1.46 -21.56
N TYR A 25 7.31 1.62 -21.50
CA TYR A 25 6.35 0.59 -21.84
C TYR A 25 5.12 1.22 -22.48
N GLY A 26 4.61 0.57 -23.52
CA GLY A 26 3.38 0.96 -24.20
C GLY A 26 2.53 -0.24 -24.54
N GLU A 27 1.23 -0.08 -24.48
CA GLU A 27 0.26 -1.11 -24.82
C GLU A 27 -0.96 -0.53 -25.53
N HIS A 28 -1.50 -1.34 -26.39
CA HIS A 28 -2.72 -1.05 -27.12
C HIS A 28 -3.57 -2.32 -27.22
N TYR A 29 -4.84 -2.21 -26.86
CA TYR A 29 -5.83 -3.27 -27.07
C TYR A 29 -7.09 -2.66 -27.68
N ASP A 30 -7.59 -3.27 -28.74
CA ASP A 30 -8.88 -2.92 -29.29
C ASP A 30 -10.01 -3.31 -28.33
N ARG A 31 -11.20 -2.72 -28.51
CA ARG A 31 -12.38 -3.02 -27.68
C ARG A 31 -12.81 -4.49 -27.77
N ASN A 32 -12.58 -5.09 -28.93
CA ASN A 32 -12.96 -6.47 -29.20
C ASN A 32 -11.79 -7.45 -29.12
N PHE A 33 -10.68 -7.01 -28.48
CA PHE A 33 -9.54 -7.88 -28.29
C PHE A 33 -9.83 -8.94 -27.22
N GLU A 34 -9.63 -10.21 -27.58
CA GLU A 34 -9.80 -11.36 -26.70
C GLU A 34 -8.57 -12.28 -26.76
N MET A 35 -8.10 -12.74 -25.62
CA MET A 35 -7.00 -13.69 -25.52
C MET A 35 -7.43 -14.88 -24.67
N GLN A 36 -7.49 -16.06 -25.27
CA GLN A 36 -7.95 -17.28 -24.60
C GLN A 36 -6.93 -17.83 -23.57
N THR A 37 -5.66 -17.46 -23.71
CA THR A 37 -4.56 -18.02 -22.92
C THR A 37 -4.13 -17.14 -21.74
N ALA A 38 -4.61 -15.90 -21.67
CA ALA A 38 -4.29 -14.97 -20.60
C ALA A 38 -5.47 -14.08 -20.25
N PHE A 39 -5.59 -13.73 -18.98
CA PHE A 39 -6.57 -12.74 -18.53
C PHE A 39 -6.05 -11.34 -18.81
N ILE A 40 -6.82 -10.57 -19.58
CA ILE A 40 -6.57 -9.15 -19.85
C ILE A 40 -7.57 -8.34 -19.04
N ASN A 41 -7.06 -7.56 -18.12
CA ASN A 41 -7.88 -6.80 -17.20
C ASN A 41 -8.75 -5.74 -17.87
N ARG A 42 -8.34 -5.23 -19.05
CA ARG A 42 -8.97 -4.07 -19.68
C ARG A 42 -8.68 -4.06 -21.18
N VAL A 43 -9.70 -3.95 -21.96
CA VAL A 43 -9.64 -3.80 -23.44
C VAL A 43 -10.17 -2.44 -23.85
N GLY A 44 -9.92 -2.03 -25.10
CA GLY A 44 -10.27 -0.69 -25.59
C GLY A 44 -9.35 0.40 -25.08
N ILE A 45 -8.14 0.05 -24.67
CA ILE A 45 -7.16 0.99 -24.10
C ILE A 45 -5.97 1.22 -25.03
N THR A 46 -5.39 2.39 -24.90
CA THR A 46 -4.02 2.69 -25.36
C THR A 46 -3.35 3.41 -24.20
N SER A 47 -2.32 2.83 -23.63
CA SER A 47 -1.62 3.40 -22.50
C SER A 47 -0.11 3.21 -22.62
N GLY A 48 0.63 4.03 -21.91
CA GLY A 48 2.07 3.90 -21.83
C GLY A 48 2.62 4.62 -20.60
N TRP A 49 3.80 4.20 -20.20
CA TRP A 49 4.51 4.84 -19.11
C TRP A 49 6.02 4.87 -19.40
N GLY A 50 6.66 5.86 -18.81
CA GLY A 50 8.10 6.03 -18.86
C GLY A 50 8.67 6.33 -17.48
N PHE A 51 9.84 5.82 -17.21
CA PHE A 51 10.59 6.05 -15.98
C PHE A 51 12.03 6.41 -16.31
N ALA A 52 12.55 7.45 -15.66
CA ALA A 52 13.93 7.87 -15.74
C ALA A 52 14.48 8.11 -14.32
N GLU A 53 15.66 7.59 -14.02
CA GLU A 53 16.35 7.82 -12.76
C GLU A 53 17.84 8.06 -13.03
N LEU A 54 18.40 9.15 -12.46
CA LEU A 54 19.82 9.44 -12.44
C LEU A 54 20.38 9.11 -11.06
N ASN A 55 21.54 8.46 -11.01
CA ASN A 55 22.18 8.05 -9.76
C ASN A 55 23.52 8.79 -9.56
N PHE A 56 23.58 9.58 -8.50
CA PHE A 56 24.75 10.28 -8.04
C PHE A 56 25.30 9.61 -6.78
N TYR A 57 26.61 9.42 -6.72
CA TYR A 57 27.32 8.81 -5.60
C TYR A 57 28.25 9.86 -5.00
N PRO A 58 27.85 10.54 -3.91
CA PRO A 58 28.66 11.57 -3.26
C PRO A 58 29.98 10.99 -2.73
N ASP A 59 30.97 11.86 -2.59
CA ASP A 59 32.25 11.50 -2.00
C ASP A 59 32.06 11.06 -0.54
N LYS A 60 32.55 9.87 -0.22
CA LYS A 60 32.46 9.28 1.11
C LYS A 60 33.25 10.05 2.18
N ALA A 61 34.36 10.70 1.80
CA ALA A 61 35.14 11.47 2.73
C ALA A 61 34.41 12.70 3.25
N ARG A 62 33.58 13.33 2.40
CA ARG A 62 32.84 14.54 2.72
C ARG A 62 31.40 14.26 3.20
N TYR A 63 30.75 13.26 2.62
CA TYR A 63 29.32 12.94 2.85
C TYR A 63 29.13 11.47 3.20
N GLY A 64 29.87 10.96 4.16
CA GLY A 64 29.90 9.54 4.50
C GLY A 64 28.57 8.91 4.90
N TRP A 65 27.59 9.71 5.28
CA TRP A 65 26.25 9.28 5.65
C TRP A 65 25.27 9.17 4.47
N VAL A 66 25.58 9.80 3.29
CA VAL A 66 24.80 9.68 2.05
C VAL A 66 25.45 8.67 1.12
N ARG A 67 24.72 7.66 0.74
CA ARG A 67 25.19 6.59 -0.16
C ARG A 67 24.88 6.87 -1.63
N ARG A 68 23.70 7.44 -1.89
CA ARG A 68 23.23 7.72 -3.24
C ARG A 68 22.13 8.79 -3.21
N ILE A 69 22.14 9.66 -4.21
CA ILE A 69 21.11 10.66 -4.50
C ILE A 69 20.55 10.31 -5.87
N SER A 70 19.24 10.14 -5.97
CA SER A 70 18.58 9.71 -7.20
C SER A 70 17.37 10.57 -7.50
N PRO A 71 17.51 11.68 -8.26
CA PRO A 71 16.35 12.32 -8.89
C PRO A 71 15.72 11.36 -9.90
N PHE A 72 14.40 11.35 -9.96
CA PHE A 72 13.67 10.49 -10.88
C PHE A 72 12.41 11.17 -11.39
N SER A 73 11.93 10.68 -12.53
CA SER A 73 10.68 11.06 -13.15
C SER A 73 9.97 9.80 -13.63
N PHE A 74 8.66 9.75 -13.41
CA PHE A 74 7.76 8.73 -13.93
C PHE A 74 6.57 9.44 -14.57
N THR A 75 6.24 9.05 -15.79
CA THR A 75 5.06 9.56 -16.50
C THR A 75 4.26 8.36 -16.98
N GLN A 76 2.97 8.38 -16.72
CA GLN A 76 2.01 7.42 -17.26
C GLN A 76 0.85 8.17 -17.86
N GLY A 77 0.42 7.78 -19.04
CA GLY A 77 -0.76 8.32 -19.67
C GLY A 77 -1.49 7.27 -20.46
N GLY A 78 -2.79 7.46 -20.63
CA GLY A 78 -3.61 6.52 -21.35
C GLY A 78 -4.95 7.08 -21.79
N ARG A 79 -5.53 6.42 -22.75
CA ARG A 79 -6.90 6.64 -23.23
C ARG A 79 -7.68 5.34 -23.12
N ASP A 80 -8.77 5.40 -22.39
CA ASP A 80 -9.78 4.35 -22.36
C ASP A 80 -10.92 4.69 -23.29
N ARG A 81 -11.06 3.91 -24.36
CA ARG A 81 -12.13 4.09 -25.33
C ARG A 81 -13.42 3.42 -24.88
N SER A 82 -13.35 2.46 -23.96
CA SER A 82 -14.51 1.75 -23.44
C SER A 82 -15.21 2.55 -22.33
N ALA A 83 -14.45 3.09 -21.39
CA ALA A 83 -14.97 3.94 -20.33
C ALA A 83 -15.05 5.44 -20.71
N GLY A 84 -14.47 5.83 -21.86
CA GLY A 84 -14.57 7.21 -22.38
C GLY A 84 -13.72 8.23 -21.62
N GLY A 85 -12.48 7.90 -21.25
CA GLY A 85 -11.64 8.82 -20.48
C GLY A 85 -10.18 8.84 -20.89
N ASN A 86 -9.51 9.91 -20.51
CA ASN A 86 -8.05 10.03 -20.56
C ASN A 86 -7.52 10.17 -19.15
N GLU A 87 -6.33 9.63 -18.90
CA GLU A 87 -5.61 9.74 -17.64
C GLU A 87 -4.16 10.19 -17.89
N LEU A 88 -3.63 10.95 -16.98
CA LEU A 88 -2.23 11.33 -16.94
C LEU A 88 -1.75 11.35 -15.50
N LEU A 89 -0.62 10.72 -15.24
CA LEU A 89 0.08 10.78 -13.97
C LEU A 89 1.55 11.13 -14.23
N GLN A 90 1.99 12.21 -13.65
CA GLN A 90 3.40 12.61 -13.59
C GLN A 90 3.87 12.51 -12.14
N VAL A 91 4.98 11.82 -11.90
CA VAL A 91 5.65 11.79 -10.61
C VAL A 91 7.08 12.21 -10.79
N THR A 92 7.46 13.30 -10.13
CA THR A 92 8.86 13.73 -10.05
C THR A 92 9.31 13.67 -8.60
N GLY A 93 10.54 13.27 -8.38
CA GLY A 93 10.99 13.12 -7.00
C GLY A 93 12.48 12.94 -6.84
N LEU A 94 12.86 12.83 -5.59
CA LEU A 94 14.22 12.63 -5.15
C LEU A 94 14.27 11.46 -4.16
N ARG A 95 15.16 10.52 -4.40
CA ARG A 95 15.47 9.41 -3.49
C ARG A 95 16.86 9.59 -2.91
N LEU A 96 16.98 9.48 -1.61
CA LEU A 96 18.25 9.48 -0.89
C LEU A 96 18.44 8.11 -0.24
N ARG A 97 19.56 7.46 -0.54
CA ARG A 97 20.01 6.28 0.21
C ARG A 97 21.05 6.73 1.22
N LEU A 98 20.83 6.35 2.47
CA LEU A 98 21.64 6.76 3.60
C LEU A 98 22.37 5.56 4.21
N THR A 99 23.26 5.81 5.15
CA THR A 99 23.80 4.78 6.04
C THR A 99 22.69 4.23 6.95
N ARG A 100 23.00 3.22 7.75
CA ARG A 100 22.04 2.59 8.69
C ARG A 100 20.75 2.14 8.00
N GLN A 101 20.86 1.58 6.78
CA GLN A 101 19.74 1.15 5.94
C GLN A 101 18.69 2.26 5.70
N GLY A 102 19.12 3.52 5.88
CA GLY A 102 18.24 4.66 5.78
C GLY A 102 17.89 4.98 4.34
N PHE A 103 16.67 5.45 4.14
CA PHE A 103 16.27 6.14 2.92
C PHE A 103 15.30 7.28 3.21
N LEU A 104 15.33 8.29 2.34
CA LEU A 104 14.33 9.33 2.25
C LEU A 104 13.87 9.46 0.80
N ARG A 105 12.60 9.76 0.61
CA ARG A 105 12.01 10.00 -0.69
C ARG A 105 11.02 11.15 -0.61
N PHE A 106 11.12 12.06 -1.57
CA PHE A 106 10.24 13.19 -1.76
C PHE A 106 9.65 13.11 -3.16
N ASP A 107 8.34 13.10 -3.28
CA ASP A 107 7.64 13.02 -4.55
C ASP A 107 6.64 14.15 -4.71
N ARG A 108 6.54 14.66 -5.91
CA ARG A 108 5.43 15.46 -6.40
C ARG A 108 4.65 14.64 -7.43
N PHE A 109 3.37 14.51 -7.20
CA PHE A 109 2.42 13.90 -8.09
C PHE A 109 1.58 14.99 -8.73
N ASP A 110 1.46 14.98 -10.05
CA ASP A 110 0.58 15.87 -10.82
C ASP A 110 -0.11 15.05 -11.90
N GLY A 111 -1.33 15.42 -12.27
CA GLY A 111 -2.05 14.73 -13.31
C GLY A 111 -3.56 14.88 -13.23
N TYR A 112 -4.25 14.03 -13.91
CA TYR A 112 -5.70 13.95 -13.91
C TYR A 112 -6.15 12.53 -14.24
N GLU A 113 -7.38 12.24 -13.84
CA GLU A 113 -8.08 11.00 -14.16
C GLU A 113 -9.53 11.29 -14.48
N THR A 114 -10.15 10.39 -15.22
CA THR A 114 -11.59 10.44 -15.50
C THR A 114 -12.28 9.37 -14.68
N TRP A 115 -13.28 9.77 -13.90
CA TRP A 115 -14.13 8.87 -13.09
C TRP A 115 -15.59 9.25 -13.26
N ALA A 116 -16.47 8.27 -13.51
CA ALA A 116 -17.90 8.48 -13.75
C ALA A 116 -18.17 9.60 -14.78
N GLY A 117 -17.39 9.65 -15.87
CA GLY A 117 -17.51 10.66 -16.93
C GLY A 117 -16.99 12.06 -16.57
N GLN A 118 -16.49 12.29 -15.37
CA GLN A 118 -15.94 13.57 -14.92
C GLN A 118 -14.42 13.52 -14.84
N ARG A 119 -13.76 14.63 -15.21
CA ARG A 119 -12.32 14.79 -15.11
C ARG A 119 -11.96 15.41 -13.77
N PHE A 120 -11.07 14.75 -13.04
CA PHE A 120 -10.53 15.20 -11.76
C PHE A 120 -9.04 15.45 -11.87
N GLU A 121 -8.60 16.60 -11.37
CA GLU A 121 -7.18 16.89 -11.20
C GLU A 121 -6.64 16.23 -9.94
N ARG A 122 -5.46 15.66 -10.06
CA ARG A 122 -4.66 15.10 -8.96
C ARG A 122 -3.40 15.94 -8.79
N GLY A 123 -3.00 16.16 -7.56
CA GLY A 123 -1.78 16.90 -7.28
C GLY A 123 -1.44 16.84 -5.80
N ASN A 124 -0.45 16.02 -5.45
CA ASN A 124 -0.07 15.84 -4.05
C ASN A 124 1.44 15.74 -3.86
N TRP A 125 1.87 16.02 -2.66
CA TRP A 125 3.22 15.79 -2.19
C TRP A 125 3.26 14.57 -1.30
N ARG A 126 4.30 13.77 -1.45
CA ARG A 126 4.60 12.66 -0.54
C ARG A 126 6.04 12.74 -0.07
N THR A 127 6.21 12.60 1.23
CA THR A 127 7.50 12.39 1.88
C THR A 127 7.44 11.06 2.60
N GLN A 128 8.43 10.20 2.39
CA GLN A 128 8.52 8.93 3.11
C GLN A 128 9.97 8.59 3.40
N GLY A 129 10.18 7.87 4.49
CA GLY A 129 11.53 7.45 4.85
C GLY A 129 11.54 6.36 5.91
N SER A 130 12.70 5.74 6.05
CA SER A 130 13.00 4.81 7.14
C SER A 130 14.47 4.88 7.51
N ILE A 131 14.77 4.50 8.75
CA ILE A 131 16.13 4.44 9.25
C ILE A 131 16.23 3.42 10.39
N GLN A 132 17.31 2.64 10.41
CA GLN A 132 17.70 1.83 11.55
C GLN A 132 18.60 2.66 12.49
N LEU A 133 18.02 3.26 13.53
CA LEU A 133 18.75 4.11 14.48
C LEU A 133 19.76 3.28 15.30
N TYR A 134 19.30 2.14 15.79
CA TYR A 134 20.09 1.17 16.52
C TYR A 134 19.84 -0.23 15.95
N ARG A 135 20.66 -1.21 16.29
CA ARG A 135 20.45 -2.60 15.87
C ARG A 135 19.09 -3.16 16.27
N TRP A 136 18.51 -2.63 17.34
CA TRP A 136 17.25 -3.03 17.94
C TRP A 136 16.09 -2.07 17.66
N LEU A 137 16.33 -0.90 17.00
CA LEU A 137 15.32 0.14 16.79
C LEU A 137 15.37 0.62 15.33
N SER A 138 14.25 0.45 14.62
CA SER A 138 13.99 1.04 13.31
C SER A 138 12.76 1.94 13.35
N LEU A 139 12.82 3.04 12.61
CA LEU A 139 11.72 3.97 12.43
C LEU A 139 11.38 4.06 10.94
N ASP A 140 10.09 4.19 10.64
CA ASP A 140 9.60 4.53 9.32
C ASP A 140 8.47 5.56 9.41
N GLY A 141 8.27 6.31 8.32
CA GLY A 141 7.19 7.28 8.26
C GLY A 141 6.85 7.69 6.84
N GLN A 142 5.62 8.16 6.68
CA GLN A 142 5.10 8.72 5.44
C GLN A 142 4.14 9.86 5.74
N LEU A 143 4.21 10.89 4.93
CA LEU A 143 3.22 11.96 4.86
C LEU A 143 2.87 12.19 3.39
N MET A 144 1.59 12.14 3.05
CA MET A 144 1.05 12.52 1.76
C MET A 144 -0.02 13.59 1.96
N THR A 145 0.01 14.66 1.16
CA THR A 145 -0.99 15.71 1.23
C THR A 145 -1.22 16.35 -0.13
N GLY A 146 -2.46 16.68 -0.45
CA GLY A 146 -2.81 17.35 -1.70
C GLY A 146 -4.21 17.05 -2.20
N LYS A 147 -4.40 17.20 -3.51
CA LYS A 147 -5.68 16.93 -4.19
C LYS A 147 -5.95 15.43 -4.27
N ALA A 148 -7.19 15.02 -4.02
CA ALA A 148 -7.65 13.65 -4.14
C ALA A 148 -9.11 13.62 -4.64
N VAL A 149 -9.59 12.44 -5.00
CA VAL A 149 -10.96 12.23 -5.47
C VAL A 149 -11.69 11.36 -4.45
N PHE A 150 -12.90 11.74 -4.12
CA PHE A 150 -13.84 10.86 -3.44
C PHE A 150 -14.56 10.03 -4.51
N TYR A 151 -14.29 8.72 -4.50
CA TYR A 151 -14.77 7.80 -5.53
C TYR A 151 -16.16 7.27 -5.16
N ASP A 152 -17.15 8.14 -5.29
CA ASP A 152 -18.55 7.74 -5.22
C ASP A 152 -19.04 7.40 -6.63
N PRO A 153 -19.74 6.27 -6.85
CA PRO A 153 -20.26 5.91 -8.17
C PRO A 153 -21.28 6.91 -8.73
N ASP A 154 -22.09 7.51 -7.86
CA ASP A 154 -23.20 8.38 -8.23
C ASP A 154 -22.84 9.86 -8.16
N ALA A 155 -22.00 10.25 -7.20
CA ALA A 155 -21.67 11.65 -6.93
C ALA A 155 -20.19 11.84 -6.57
N PRO A 156 -19.24 11.53 -7.47
CA PRO A 156 -17.82 11.74 -7.20
C PRO A 156 -17.49 13.23 -7.09
N PHE A 157 -16.54 13.57 -6.21
CA PHE A 157 -16.12 14.97 -6.05
C PHE A 157 -14.64 15.10 -5.71
N ALA A 158 -14.09 16.27 -6.03
CA ALA A 158 -12.73 16.64 -5.68
C ALA A 158 -12.60 16.98 -4.20
N GLY A 159 -11.52 16.53 -3.58
CA GLY A 159 -11.20 16.79 -2.19
C GLY A 159 -9.71 17.03 -1.97
N ARG A 160 -9.36 17.14 -0.71
CA ARG A 160 -7.99 17.19 -0.22
C ARG A 160 -7.76 16.07 0.76
N ILE A 161 -6.66 15.36 0.58
CA ILE A 161 -6.26 14.29 1.48
C ILE A 161 -5.01 14.70 2.27
N ARG A 162 -4.98 14.28 3.53
CA ARG A 162 -3.77 14.22 4.34
C ARG A 162 -3.69 12.81 4.91
N ASP A 163 -2.67 12.05 4.51
CA ASP A 163 -2.40 10.69 4.94
C ASP A 163 -1.03 10.68 5.61
N SER A 164 -0.99 10.44 6.90
CA SER A 164 0.21 10.36 7.71
C SER A 164 0.33 9.00 8.36
N ARG A 165 1.54 8.44 8.33
CA ARG A 165 1.87 7.18 8.99
C ARG A 165 3.22 7.30 9.67
N ILE A 166 3.32 6.73 10.87
CA ILE A 166 4.58 6.50 11.57
C ILE A 166 4.64 5.04 12.01
N GLY A 167 5.81 4.43 11.90
CA GLY A 167 6.09 3.06 12.31
C GLY A 167 7.33 2.98 13.16
N VAL A 168 7.31 2.06 14.14
CA VAL A 168 8.43 1.75 15.02
C VAL A 168 8.58 0.23 15.07
N THR A 169 9.78 -0.27 14.83
CA THR A 169 10.12 -1.68 15.02
C THR A 169 11.19 -1.81 16.10
N LEU A 170 10.89 -2.61 17.10
CA LEU A 170 11.77 -2.91 18.23
C LEU A 170 12.18 -4.37 18.18
N GLN A 171 13.50 -4.65 18.20
CA GLN A 171 14.07 -6.00 18.25
C GLN A 171 15.23 -6.03 19.25
N PRO A 172 14.94 -5.87 20.56
CA PRO A 172 15.99 -5.80 21.60
C PRO A 172 16.78 -7.11 21.75
N SER A 173 16.22 -8.21 21.25
CA SER A 173 16.89 -9.51 21.21
C SER A 173 16.49 -10.30 19.96
N GLY A 174 17.19 -11.39 19.64
CA GLY A 174 16.81 -12.31 18.57
C GLY A 174 15.52 -13.08 18.83
N ARG A 175 14.95 -12.94 20.04
CA ARG A 175 13.72 -13.65 20.45
C ARG A 175 12.48 -12.77 20.48
N PHE A 176 12.64 -11.47 20.58
CA PHE A 176 11.53 -10.52 20.73
C PHE A 176 11.50 -9.52 19.56
N SER A 177 10.34 -9.35 18.95
CA SER A 177 10.07 -8.34 17.94
C SER A 177 8.71 -7.71 18.19
N GLU A 178 8.69 -6.38 18.19
CA GLU A 178 7.49 -5.56 18.27
C GLU A 178 7.45 -4.61 17.07
N SER A 179 6.32 -4.54 16.39
CA SER A 179 6.06 -3.56 15.33
C SER A 179 4.82 -2.77 15.68
N LEU A 180 5.00 -1.48 15.88
CA LEU A 180 3.92 -0.52 16.13
C LEU A 180 3.76 0.37 14.93
N SER A 181 2.54 0.65 14.51
CA SER A 181 2.28 1.71 13.54
C SER A 181 0.99 2.45 13.85
N TYR A 182 1.01 3.73 13.55
CA TYR A 182 -0.15 4.61 13.59
C TYR A 182 -0.31 5.30 12.24
N ARG A 183 -1.52 5.30 11.71
CA ARG A 183 -1.88 5.99 10.48
C ARG A 183 -3.12 6.85 10.73
N ARG A 184 -3.05 8.10 10.27
CA ARG A 184 -4.17 9.02 10.24
C ARG A 184 -4.43 9.47 8.83
N VAL A 185 -5.68 9.35 8.38
CA VAL A 185 -6.14 9.84 7.08
C VAL A 185 -7.25 10.85 7.32
N GLU A 186 -7.14 12.00 6.69
CA GLU A 186 -8.13 13.07 6.73
C GLU A 186 -8.50 13.43 5.29
N PHE A 187 -9.78 13.50 5.00
CA PHE A 187 -10.30 13.88 3.70
C PHE A 187 -11.31 15.02 3.83
N ASP A 188 -11.02 16.12 3.17
CA ASP A 188 -11.85 17.31 3.18
C ASP A 188 -12.40 17.58 1.76
N ARG A 189 -13.66 17.95 1.65
CA ARG A 189 -14.29 18.35 0.39
C ARG A 189 -13.66 19.64 -0.13
N ALA A 190 -13.25 19.69 -1.40
CA ALA A 190 -12.51 20.86 -1.93
C ALA A 190 -13.35 22.13 -1.97
N SER A 191 -14.66 22.03 -2.25
CA SER A 191 -15.58 23.16 -2.39
C SER A 191 -15.94 23.84 -1.08
N THR A 192 -16.23 23.08 -0.04
CA THR A 192 -16.74 23.55 1.26
C THR A 192 -15.69 23.55 2.35
N ARG A 193 -14.59 22.81 2.17
CA ARG A 193 -13.59 22.50 3.19
C ARG A 193 -14.14 21.69 4.39
N ALA A 194 -15.36 21.17 4.25
CA ALA A 194 -15.94 20.30 5.27
C ALA A 194 -15.20 18.96 5.28
N ARG A 195 -14.99 18.44 6.50
CA ARG A 195 -14.45 17.09 6.72
C ARG A 195 -15.48 16.08 6.23
N GLU A 196 -15.10 15.24 5.27
CA GLU A 196 -15.92 14.15 4.78
C GLU A 196 -15.73 12.90 5.64
N TYR A 197 -14.46 12.60 5.94
CA TYR A 197 -14.10 11.55 6.90
C TYR A 197 -12.71 11.79 7.49
N ASP A 198 -12.51 11.21 8.64
CA ASP A 198 -11.19 10.96 9.22
C ASP A 198 -11.10 9.52 9.71
N LEU A 199 -9.89 8.99 9.69
CA LEU A 199 -9.61 7.60 10.01
C LEU A 199 -8.31 7.52 10.77
N ASP A 200 -8.35 6.91 11.95
CA ASP A 200 -7.19 6.56 12.75
C ASP A 200 -7.05 5.04 12.81
N ILE A 201 -5.89 4.52 12.42
CA ILE A 201 -5.56 3.10 12.53
C ILE A 201 -4.34 2.96 13.42
N PHE A 202 -4.49 2.23 14.49
CA PHE A 202 -3.38 1.78 15.31
C PHE A 202 -3.17 0.28 15.09
N TYR A 203 -1.92 -0.13 14.91
CA TYR A 203 -1.54 -1.52 14.71
C TYR A 203 -0.34 -1.88 15.57
N SER A 204 -0.44 -3.01 16.27
CA SER A 204 0.64 -3.62 17.04
C SER A 204 0.78 -5.08 16.66
N ARG A 205 2.02 -5.52 16.46
CA ARG A 205 2.36 -6.94 16.26
C ARG A 205 3.56 -7.31 17.10
N THR A 206 3.30 -8.10 18.12
CA THR A 206 4.30 -8.66 19.01
C THR A 206 4.61 -10.10 18.60
N THR A 207 5.88 -10.45 18.50
CA THR A 207 6.32 -11.84 18.26
C THR A 207 7.37 -12.19 19.30
N TYR A 208 7.19 -13.33 19.95
CA TYR A 208 8.16 -13.89 20.88
C TYR A 208 8.56 -15.30 20.46
N GLN A 209 9.86 -15.50 20.21
CA GLN A 209 10.47 -16.76 19.81
C GLN A 209 11.04 -17.46 21.04
N PHE A 210 10.37 -18.49 21.54
CA PHE A 210 10.82 -19.28 22.71
C PHE A 210 11.99 -20.17 22.36
N SER A 211 11.93 -20.83 21.20
CA SER A 211 12.98 -21.68 20.65
C SER A 211 13.03 -21.56 19.13
N ARG A 212 13.94 -22.28 18.47
CA ARG A 212 13.98 -22.31 16.98
C ARG A 212 12.69 -22.86 16.39
N GLN A 213 12.00 -23.74 17.12
CA GLN A 213 10.77 -24.40 16.67
C GLN A 213 9.49 -23.73 17.17
N PHE A 214 9.55 -22.90 18.22
CA PHE A 214 8.36 -22.41 18.90
C PHE A 214 8.31 -20.90 18.99
N PHE A 215 7.23 -20.30 18.45
CA PHE A 215 6.94 -18.89 18.62
C PHE A 215 5.46 -18.64 18.91
N VAL A 216 5.21 -17.46 19.52
CA VAL A 216 3.89 -16.90 19.71
C VAL A 216 3.86 -15.50 19.10
N ARG A 217 2.77 -15.16 18.43
CA ARG A 217 2.52 -13.86 17.82
C ARG A 217 1.16 -13.35 18.27
N GLY A 218 1.11 -12.08 18.69
CA GLY A 218 -0.11 -11.32 18.92
C GLY A 218 -0.20 -10.17 17.94
N ILE A 219 -1.40 -9.93 17.41
CA ILE A 219 -1.72 -8.75 16.60
C ILE A 219 -2.91 -8.07 17.25
N VAL A 220 -2.83 -6.73 17.37
CA VAL A 220 -3.95 -5.88 17.77
C VAL A 220 -4.05 -4.75 16.76
N GLN A 221 -5.23 -4.54 16.21
CA GLN A 221 -5.52 -3.43 15.31
C GLN A 221 -6.78 -2.71 15.77
N PHE A 222 -6.69 -1.41 15.89
CA PHE A 222 -7.84 -0.51 16.10
C PHE A 222 -8.10 0.29 14.82
N ASP A 223 -9.37 0.47 14.48
CA ASP A 223 -9.86 1.23 13.33
C ASP A 223 -10.99 2.14 13.79
N SER A 224 -10.75 3.46 13.80
CA SER A 224 -11.70 4.46 14.30
C SER A 224 -12.92 4.63 13.42
N SER A 225 -12.82 4.40 12.10
CA SER A 225 -13.95 4.60 11.18
C SER A 225 -15.11 3.63 11.41
N ARG A 226 -14.79 2.44 11.90
CA ARG A 226 -15.74 1.38 12.24
C ARG A 226 -15.82 1.12 13.74
N HIS A 227 -15.09 1.91 14.54
CA HIS A 227 -14.95 1.69 15.98
C HIS A 227 -14.74 0.22 16.33
N ARG A 228 -13.73 -0.39 15.68
CA ARG A 228 -13.47 -1.83 15.82
C ARG A 228 -12.05 -2.12 16.29
N VAL A 229 -11.96 -3.19 17.09
CA VAL A 229 -10.69 -3.78 17.53
C VAL A 229 -10.62 -5.21 17.01
N LEU A 230 -9.60 -5.49 16.22
CA LEU A 230 -9.25 -6.84 15.79
C LEU A 230 -8.09 -7.33 16.64
N THR A 231 -8.23 -8.54 17.17
CA THR A 231 -7.13 -9.26 17.85
C THR A 231 -6.91 -10.60 17.18
N ASP A 232 -5.65 -10.97 17.01
CA ASP A 232 -5.24 -12.27 16.47
C ASP A 232 -4.05 -12.81 17.27
N PHE A 233 -4.17 -13.99 17.81
CA PHE A 233 -3.12 -14.71 18.51
C PHE A 233 -2.79 -15.99 17.76
N LEU A 234 -1.52 -16.19 17.47
CA LEU A 234 -1.00 -17.35 16.77
C LEU A 234 0.13 -17.99 17.56
N THR A 235 0.02 -19.29 17.74
CA THR A 235 1.11 -20.14 18.22
C THR A 235 1.55 -21.06 17.09
N SER A 236 2.84 -21.21 16.88
CA SER A 236 3.43 -22.11 15.88
C SER A 236 4.50 -22.98 16.49
N TYR A 237 4.41 -24.29 16.26
CA TYR A 237 5.40 -25.25 16.70
C TYR A 237 5.83 -26.17 15.55
N GLU A 238 7.13 -26.16 15.24
CA GLU A 238 7.74 -27.05 14.25
C GLU A 238 8.22 -28.33 14.95
N LEU A 239 7.52 -29.43 14.72
CA LEU A 239 7.85 -30.75 15.29
C LEU A 239 9.15 -31.31 14.70
N ARG A 240 9.33 -31.13 13.39
CA ARG A 240 10.51 -31.48 12.58
C ARG A 240 10.48 -30.66 11.29
N PRO A 241 11.62 -30.50 10.59
CA PRO A 241 11.68 -29.69 9.37
C PRO A 241 10.56 -30.03 8.39
N GLY A 242 9.69 -29.03 8.11
CA GLY A 242 8.54 -29.16 7.23
C GLY A 242 7.25 -29.72 7.86
N THR A 243 7.27 -30.07 9.16
CA THR A 243 6.05 -30.49 9.89
C THR A 243 5.75 -29.46 10.97
N VAL A 244 4.72 -28.62 10.75
CA VAL A 244 4.39 -27.50 11.61
C VAL A 244 2.94 -27.57 12.06
N VAL A 245 2.71 -27.30 13.32
CA VAL A 245 1.39 -27.17 13.93
C VAL A 245 1.15 -25.72 14.30
N TYR A 246 -0.02 -25.23 13.98
CA TYR A 246 -0.50 -23.90 14.31
C TYR A 246 -1.76 -24.00 15.15
N ALA A 247 -1.84 -23.17 16.17
CA ALA A 247 -3.08 -22.91 16.90
C ALA A 247 -3.25 -21.40 17.03
N GLY A 248 -4.46 -20.92 16.86
CA GLY A 248 -4.70 -19.50 16.94
C GLY A 248 -6.11 -19.17 17.41
N TYR A 249 -6.26 -17.93 17.86
CA TYR A 249 -7.52 -17.32 18.27
C TYR A 249 -7.62 -15.93 17.66
N GLY A 250 -8.73 -15.68 16.96
CA GLY A 250 -9.06 -14.38 16.41
C GLY A 250 -10.35 -13.85 17.00
N SER A 251 -10.41 -12.55 17.25
CA SER A 251 -11.60 -11.85 17.74
C SER A 251 -11.74 -10.50 17.07
N LEU A 252 -12.96 -10.16 16.67
CA LEU A 252 -13.36 -8.85 16.19
C LEU A 252 -14.41 -8.29 17.13
N VAL A 253 -14.08 -7.16 17.75
CA VAL A 253 -14.97 -6.40 18.64
C VAL A 253 -15.31 -5.10 17.93
N GLU A 254 -16.60 -4.78 17.80
CA GLU A 254 -17.09 -3.58 17.11
C GLU A 254 -18.08 -2.84 17.99
N GLN A 255 -18.09 -1.52 17.85
CA GLN A 255 -19.14 -0.71 18.46
C GLN A 255 -20.41 -0.88 17.64
N ARG A 256 -21.50 -1.38 18.29
CA ARG A 256 -22.77 -1.68 17.65
C ARG A 256 -23.93 -1.23 18.50
N ASP A 257 -24.99 -0.81 17.83
CA ASP A 257 -26.28 -0.53 18.45
C ASP A 257 -27.41 -1.22 17.66
N LEU A 258 -28.47 -1.61 18.33
CA LEU A 258 -29.63 -2.20 17.68
C LEU A 258 -30.69 -1.10 17.51
N LEU A 259 -30.82 -0.56 16.29
CA LEU A 259 -31.80 0.46 15.94
C LEU A 259 -32.83 -0.14 15.00
N ASN A 260 -34.11 -0.09 15.42
CA ASN A 260 -35.24 -0.60 14.64
C ASN A 260 -35.14 -2.07 14.19
N GLY A 261 -34.41 -2.90 14.94
CA GLY A 261 -34.19 -4.31 14.60
C GLY A 261 -32.94 -4.60 13.77
N ASP A 262 -32.24 -3.57 13.28
CA ASP A 262 -31.00 -3.69 12.52
C ASP A 262 -29.77 -3.28 13.33
N TRP A 263 -28.67 -4.00 13.13
CA TRP A 263 -27.39 -3.66 13.74
C TRP A 263 -26.72 -2.50 13.02
N VAL A 264 -26.54 -1.38 13.72
CA VAL A 264 -25.80 -0.20 13.22
C VAL A 264 -24.40 -0.20 13.82
N VAL A 265 -23.40 -0.16 12.96
CA VAL A 265 -21.97 -0.11 13.34
C VAL A 265 -21.55 1.34 13.58
N GLY A 266 -20.71 1.55 14.61
CA GLY A 266 -20.12 2.86 14.93
C GLY A 266 -20.88 3.62 16.03
N SER A 267 -21.93 3.04 16.60
CA SER A 267 -22.65 3.56 17.75
C SER A 267 -22.93 2.46 18.77
N GLY A 268 -23.29 2.81 20.01
CA GLY A 268 -23.65 1.86 21.05
C GLY A 268 -22.44 1.32 21.84
N ARG A 269 -22.54 0.07 22.27
CA ARG A 269 -21.53 -0.60 23.07
C ARG A 269 -20.57 -1.43 22.22
N TYR A 270 -19.37 -1.66 22.72
CA TYR A 270 -18.42 -2.60 22.12
C TYR A 270 -18.89 -4.04 22.38
N GLU A 271 -19.15 -4.77 21.30
CA GLU A 271 -19.58 -6.17 21.33
C GLU A 271 -18.71 -7.03 20.42
N THR A 272 -18.54 -8.29 20.79
CA THR A 272 -17.81 -9.25 19.95
C THR A 272 -18.68 -9.64 18.77
N SER A 273 -18.28 -9.22 17.57
CA SER A 273 -18.99 -9.55 16.32
C SER A 273 -18.57 -10.91 15.77
N GLN A 274 -17.30 -11.24 15.92
CA GLN A 274 -16.72 -12.50 15.45
C GLN A 274 -15.64 -12.97 16.42
N ARG A 275 -15.56 -14.27 16.63
CA ARG A 275 -14.47 -14.92 17.35
C ARG A 275 -14.29 -16.34 16.84
N GLY A 276 -13.09 -16.81 16.82
CA GLY A 276 -12.82 -18.18 16.37
C GLY A 276 -11.49 -18.71 16.86
N LEU A 277 -11.49 -20.00 17.10
CA LEU A 277 -10.27 -20.78 17.28
C LEU A 277 -9.97 -21.50 15.96
N PHE A 278 -8.71 -21.56 15.59
CA PHE A 278 -8.30 -22.39 14.47
C PHE A 278 -7.11 -23.27 14.86
N PHE A 279 -7.06 -24.41 14.20
CA PHE A 279 -5.97 -25.35 14.29
C PHE A 279 -5.58 -25.80 12.89
N LYS A 280 -4.28 -25.82 12.58
CA LYS A 280 -3.74 -26.26 11.28
C LYS A 280 -2.50 -27.09 11.51
N ALA A 281 -2.41 -28.26 10.87
CA ALA A 281 -1.20 -29.04 10.76
C ALA A 281 -0.73 -29.07 9.31
N SER A 282 0.56 -28.86 9.09
CA SER A 282 1.22 -28.99 7.79
C SER A 282 2.28 -30.07 7.89
N TYR A 283 2.27 -31.02 6.96
CA TYR A 283 3.21 -32.13 6.89
C TYR A 283 3.92 -32.12 5.54
N LEU A 284 5.26 -32.09 5.55
CA LEU A 284 6.07 -32.23 4.36
C LEU A 284 6.64 -33.65 4.31
N HIS A 285 6.23 -34.41 3.33
CA HIS A 285 6.86 -35.69 2.97
C HIS A 285 7.84 -35.47 1.83
N ARG A 286 9.08 -35.88 2.01
CA ARG A 286 10.10 -35.90 0.95
C ARG A 286 10.33 -37.36 0.56
N PHE A 287 10.18 -37.61 -0.72
CA PHE A 287 10.53 -38.88 -1.34
C PHE A 287 12.03 -38.94 -1.61
#